data_930174e1f951c0993a6349e954e8d1ee
#
_entry.id   930174e1f951c0993a6349e954e8d1ee
#
_cell.length_a   1.000
_cell.length_b   1.000
_cell.length_c   1.000
_cell.angle_alpha   90.00
_cell.angle_beta   90.00
_cell.angle_gamma   90.00
#
_symmetry.space_group_name_H-M   'P 1'
#
loop_
_entity.id
_entity.type
_entity.pdbx_description
1 polymer ?
#
loop_
_entity_poly.entity_id
_entity_poly.type
_entity_poly.pdbx_seq_one_letter_code
_entity_poly.pdbx_strand_id
1 'polypeptide(L)'
;MNYKNYKIKGIEFFTINDELCCEIDQCGVKTIYPFPTAKFQNPAKFVLMDLDGTTVKSEEFWIWVIEKTVKKLLNDPSFSLLQEDVPFVSGFSTIEHLDYCIKKYGIKSDLLQANATYHEIAEYELNEIMQGRGNMSAFQPREGLKDFLYELKNRGIKIGLVTSGLDYKAIPEIMSVFRNLNMGNPLDFYDAIITGGKRKQKGQYGTIGELAAKPHPWVYAELAAGLGIADKSQAIVLEDSSAGLIAGRLAGFHVIGFNDGNILASGMSEQTFAMVNSFEEVLKIL
;
A
#
# COMPACT_ATOMS: atom_id res chain seq x y z
N MET A 1 -3.62 -18.82 20.40
CA MET A 1 -4.29 -17.87 19.50
C MET A 1 -5.19 -18.63 18.54
N ASN A 2 -6.38 -18.13 18.25
CA ASN A 2 -7.31 -18.80 17.34
C ASN A 2 -7.27 -18.10 15.97
N TYR A 3 -6.32 -18.50 15.13
CA TYR A 3 -6.06 -17.91 13.79
C TYR A 3 -7.22 -18.07 12.80
N LYS A 4 -8.23 -18.89 13.14
CA LYS A 4 -9.44 -19.10 12.31
C LYS A 4 -10.34 -17.86 12.21
N ASN A 5 -10.09 -16.82 13.00
CA ASN A 5 -10.88 -15.59 13.01
C ASN A 5 -10.37 -14.50 12.03
N TYR A 6 -9.21 -14.70 11.41
CA TYR A 6 -8.69 -13.75 10.45
C TYR A 6 -9.48 -13.81 9.14
N LYS A 7 -10.00 -12.65 8.72
CA LYS A 7 -10.87 -12.53 7.53
C LYS A 7 -10.12 -11.79 6.42
N ILE A 8 -9.08 -12.43 5.87
CA ILE A 8 -8.29 -11.86 4.80
C ILE A 8 -8.38 -12.78 3.59
N LYS A 9 -8.88 -12.26 2.47
CA LYS A 9 -9.02 -13.03 1.24
C LYS A 9 -7.65 -13.48 0.72
N GLY A 10 -7.54 -14.74 0.32
CA GLY A 10 -6.32 -15.33 -0.24
C GLY A 10 -5.20 -15.57 0.77
N ILE A 11 -5.50 -15.51 2.07
CA ILE A 11 -4.52 -15.78 3.14
C ILE A 11 -5.08 -16.77 4.13
N GLU A 12 -4.30 -17.80 4.42
CA GLU A 12 -4.61 -18.81 5.45
C GLU A 12 -3.46 -18.90 6.45
N PHE A 13 -3.82 -18.96 7.75
CA PHE A 13 -2.87 -19.17 8.83
C PHE A 13 -3.01 -20.58 9.40
N PHE A 14 -1.89 -21.25 9.61
CA PHE A 14 -1.83 -22.59 10.18
C PHE A 14 -0.49 -22.81 10.90
N THR A 15 -0.36 -23.93 11.59
CA THR A 15 0.85 -24.27 12.33
C THR A 15 1.55 -25.46 11.70
N ILE A 16 2.87 -25.35 11.49
CA ILE A 16 3.75 -26.45 11.11
C ILE A 16 4.80 -26.60 12.21
N ASN A 17 4.89 -27.78 12.85
CA ASN A 17 5.85 -28.07 13.91
C ASN A 17 5.85 -26.98 15.02
N ASP A 18 4.67 -26.58 15.46
CA ASP A 18 4.43 -25.52 16.46
C ASP A 18 4.81 -24.10 16.02
N GLU A 19 5.27 -23.91 14.79
CA GLU A 19 5.52 -22.58 14.21
C GLU A 19 4.32 -22.07 13.41
N LEU A 20 3.94 -20.81 13.65
CA LEU A 20 2.88 -20.16 12.87
C LEU A 20 3.38 -19.91 11.46
N CYS A 21 2.58 -20.36 10.49
CA CYS A 21 2.81 -20.13 9.07
C CYS A 21 1.63 -19.41 8.43
N CYS A 22 1.91 -18.74 7.33
CA CYS A 22 0.95 -18.01 6.50
C CYS A 22 1.07 -18.52 5.07
N GLU A 23 -0.03 -19.05 4.50
CA GLU A 23 -0.14 -19.31 3.06
C GLU A 23 -0.76 -18.09 2.39
N ILE A 24 -0.13 -17.62 1.33
CA ILE A 24 -0.64 -16.55 0.47
C ILE A 24 -0.96 -17.14 -0.90
N ASP A 25 -2.23 -17.05 -1.31
CA ASP A 25 -2.68 -17.41 -2.65
C ASP A 25 -2.87 -16.11 -3.47
N GLN A 26 -1.96 -15.83 -4.37
CA GLN A 26 -2.02 -14.69 -5.27
C GLN A 26 -2.00 -15.18 -6.72
N CYS A 27 -3.08 -14.91 -7.44
CA CYS A 27 -3.26 -15.32 -8.84
C CYS A 27 -3.08 -16.83 -9.07
N GLY A 28 -3.50 -17.66 -8.10
CA GLY A 28 -3.40 -19.12 -8.16
C GLY A 28 -2.01 -19.68 -7.85
N VAL A 29 -1.08 -18.82 -7.42
CA VAL A 29 0.23 -19.25 -6.92
C VAL A 29 0.22 -19.19 -5.41
N LYS A 30 0.33 -20.37 -4.77
CA LYS A 30 0.37 -20.52 -3.33
C LYS A 30 1.80 -20.48 -2.83
N THR A 31 2.06 -19.63 -1.84
CA THR A 31 3.38 -19.49 -1.21
C THR A 31 3.22 -19.55 0.30
N ILE A 32 4.00 -20.42 0.95
CA ILE A 32 3.99 -20.57 2.40
C ILE A 32 5.18 -19.86 3.01
N TYR A 33 4.91 -19.03 4.00
CA TYR A 33 5.92 -18.33 4.79
C TYR A 33 5.80 -18.68 6.27
N PRO A 34 6.93 -18.86 6.98
CA PRO A 34 6.90 -18.80 8.44
C PRO A 34 6.51 -17.38 8.88
N PHE A 35 5.68 -17.26 9.92
CA PHE A 35 5.25 -15.98 10.48
C PHE A 35 6.15 -15.63 11.68
N PRO A 36 7.22 -14.86 11.49
CA PRO A 36 8.28 -14.72 12.48
C PRO A 36 7.83 -13.92 13.70
N THR A 37 8.42 -14.22 14.85
CA THR A 37 8.35 -13.34 16.01
C THR A 37 9.22 -12.11 15.75
N ALA A 38 8.59 -10.95 15.68
CA ALA A 38 9.30 -9.69 15.58
C ALA A 38 9.79 -9.23 16.97
N LYS A 39 10.86 -8.39 16.98
CA LYS A 39 11.36 -7.70 18.18
C LYS A 39 11.51 -6.24 17.84
N PHE A 40 11.14 -5.37 18.78
CA PHE A 40 11.35 -3.93 18.65
C PHE A 40 12.04 -3.40 19.91
N GLN A 41 13.02 -2.54 19.73
CA GLN A 41 13.79 -1.91 20.80
C GLN A 41 13.82 -0.40 20.60
N ASN A 42 13.40 0.33 21.62
CA ASN A 42 13.54 1.79 21.65
C ASN A 42 14.97 2.20 22.02
N PRO A 43 15.46 3.34 21.49
CA PRO A 43 14.80 4.16 20.47
C PRO A 43 14.88 3.57 19.07
N ALA A 44 13.85 3.81 18.25
CA ALA A 44 13.86 3.45 16.84
C ALA A 44 14.97 4.20 16.09
N LYS A 45 15.60 3.52 15.12
CA LYS A 45 16.55 4.14 14.17
C LYS A 45 15.98 4.24 12.76
N PHE A 46 14.94 3.48 12.48
CA PHE A 46 14.32 3.41 11.17
C PHE A 46 12.80 3.35 11.29
N VAL A 47 12.12 4.12 10.47
CA VAL A 47 10.67 4.07 10.28
C VAL A 47 10.38 3.76 8.81
N LEU A 48 9.66 2.67 8.56
CA LEU A 48 9.25 2.21 7.24
C LEU A 48 7.77 2.52 7.08
N MET A 49 7.44 3.50 6.25
CA MET A 49 6.08 3.99 6.09
C MET A 49 5.45 3.43 4.82
N ASP A 50 4.25 2.90 4.93
CA ASP A 50 3.40 2.68 3.78
C ASP A 50 2.93 4.01 3.16
N LEU A 51 2.56 3.98 1.88
CA LEU A 51 2.08 5.15 1.14
C LEU A 51 0.56 5.32 1.26
N ASP A 52 -0.20 4.41 0.65
CA ASP A 52 -1.64 4.54 0.47
C ASP A 52 -2.40 4.29 1.78
N GLY A 53 -3.19 5.26 2.24
CA GLY A 53 -3.89 5.19 3.51
C GLY A 53 -3.03 5.59 4.72
N THR A 54 -1.74 5.31 4.72
CA THR A 54 -0.81 5.61 5.82
C THR A 54 -0.17 7.00 5.69
N THR A 55 0.42 7.30 4.55
CA THR A 55 1.08 8.60 4.28
C THR A 55 0.14 9.53 3.51
N VAL A 56 -0.59 8.99 2.56
CA VAL A 56 -1.45 9.68 1.60
C VAL A 56 -2.85 9.13 1.65
N LYS A 57 -3.86 9.99 1.67
CA LYS A 57 -5.25 9.64 1.41
C LYS A 57 -5.49 9.69 -0.09
N SER A 58 -5.42 8.55 -0.77
CA SER A 58 -5.49 8.40 -2.23
C SER A 58 -6.73 7.62 -2.70
N GLU A 59 -7.47 7.00 -1.79
CA GLU A 59 -8.57 6.06 -2.11
C GLU A 59 -9.63 6.68 -3.03
N GLU A 60 -10.10 7.89 -2.73
CA GLU A 60 -11.14 8.56 -3.53
C GLU A 60 -10.69 8.80 -4.98
N PHE A 61 -9.41 9.11 -5.19
CA PHE A 61 -8.87 9.27 -6.53
C PHE A 61 -8.88 7.95 -7.32
N TRP A 62 -8.47 6.86 -6.69
CA TRP A 62 -8.45 5.55 -7.34
C TRP A 62 -9.85 5.02 -7.63
N ILE A 63 -10.82 5.25 -6.74
CA ILE A 63 -12.25 4.98 -6.98
C ILE A 63 -12.72 5.75 -8.22
N TRP A 64 -12.42 7.04 -8.29
CA TRP A 64 -12.78 7.88 -9.42
C TRP A 64 -12.15 7.40 -10.74
N VAL A 65 -10.91 6.93 -10.74
CA VAL A 65 -10.27 6.36 -11.94
C VAL A 65 -10.97 5.07 -12.38
N ILE A 66 -11.39 4.22 -11.45
CA ILE A 66 -12.21 3.03 -11.75
C ILE A 66 -13.54 3.47 -12.38
N GLU A 67 -14.23 4.45 -11.79
CA GLU A 67 -15.48 4.96 -12.33
C GLU A 67 -15.31 5.49 -13.77
N LYS A 68 -14.27 6.27 -14.04
CA LYS A 68 -13.94 6.73 -15.39
C LYS A 68 -13.70 5.57 -16.35
N THR A 69 -13.02 4.53 -15.89
CA THR A 69 -12.78 3.32 -16.68
C THR A 69 -14.09 2.64 -17.05
N VAL A 70 -14.97 2.45 -16.09
CA VAL A 70 -16.29 1.84 -16.32
C VAL A 70 -17.15 2.69 -17.26
N LYS A 71 -17.18 4.02 -17.08
CA LYS A 71 -17.84 4.96 -18.01
C LYS A 71 -17.37 4.76 -19.46
N LYS A 72 -16.05 4.68 -19.67
CA LYS A 72 -15.45 4.48 -21.00
C LYS A 72 -15.82 3.12 -21.58
N LEU A 73 -15.79 2.06 -20.78
CA LEU A 73 -16.11 0.70 -21.22
C LEU A 73 -17.59 0.49 -21.53
N LEU A 74 -18.49 1.14 -20.79
CA LEU A 74 -19.94 1.13 -21.05
C LEU A 74 -20.35 2.08 -22.18
N ASN A 75 -19.46 3.00 -22.58
CA ASN A 75 -19.79 4.14 -23.43
C ASN A 75 -20.96 4.96 -22.85
N ASP A 76 -21.01 5.09 -21.52
CA ASP A 76 -22.03 5.82 -20.77
C ASP A 76 -21.37 6.88 -19.86
N PRO A 77 -21.32 8.15 -20.27
CA PRO A 77 -20.75 9.23 -19.48
C PRO A 77 -21.56 9.56 -18.22
N SER A 78 -22.82 9.11 -18.15
CA SER A 78 -23.70 9.35 -17.00
C SER A 78 -23.55 8.32 -15.89
N PHE A 79 -22.85 7.21 -16.14
CA PHE A 79 -22.62 6.15 -15.16
C PHE A 79 -21.96 6.72 -13.90
N SER A 80 -22.33 6.20 -12.74
CA SER A 80 -21.64 6.40 -11.47
C SER A 80 -21.60 5.10 -10.68
N LEU A 81 -20.48 4.85 -10.00
CA LEU A 81 -20.38 3.76 -9.05
C LEU A 81 -21.38 3.95 -7.91
N LEU A 82 -22.02 2.87 -7.49
CA LEU A 82 -22.91 2.89 -6.35
C LEU A 82 -22.12 2.90 -5.04
N GLN A 83 -22.72 3.41 -3.97
CA GLN A 83 -22.10 3.42 -2.64
C GLN A 83 -21.68 2.00 -2.17
N GLU A 84 -22.44 0.98 -2.58
CA GLU A 84 -22.13 -0.42 -2.29
C GLU A 84 -20.92 -0.99 -3.04
N ASP A 85 -20.46 -0.31 -4.11
CA ASP A 85 -19.28 -0.72 -4.88
C ASP A 85 -17.97 -0.25 -4.24
N VAL A 86 -18.04 0.82 -3.45
CA VAL A 86 -16.89 1.46 -2.81
C VAL A 86 -16.11 0.49 -1.91
N PRO A 87 -16.75 -0.35 -1.07
CA PRO A 87 -16.01 -1.29 -0.22
C PRO A 87 -15.15 -2.31 -0.96
N PHE A 88 -15.43 -2.54 -2.26
CA PHE A 88 -14.62 -3.44 -3.09
C PHE A 88 -13.34 -2.78 -3.59
N VAL A 89 -13.19 -1.46 -3.44
CA VAL A 89 -11.97 -0.72 -3.82
C VAL A 89 -10.91 -0.83 -2.75
N SER A 90 -11.30 -0.73 -1.49
CA SER A 90 -10.41 -0.79 -0.35
C SER A 90 -10.01 -2.23 -0.05
N GLY A 91 -8.74 -2.55 -0.20
CA GLY A 91 -8.19 -3.88 0.07
C GLY A 91 -8.29 -4.90 -1.07
N PHE A 92 -8.75 -4.48 -2.25
CA PHE A 92 -8.74 -5.30 -3.47
C PHE A 92 -7.73 -4.74 -4.48
N SER A 93 -7.15 -5.62 -5.30
CA SER A 93 -6.33 -5.18 -6.43
C SER A 93 -7.20 -4.50 -7.49
N THR A 94 -6.61 -3.62 -8.30
CA THR A 94 -7.30 -2.99 -9.44
C THR A 94 -7.98 -4.02 -10.34
N ILE A 95 -7.33 -5.16 -10.57
CA ILE A 95 -7.85 -6.25 -11.41
C ILE A 95 -9.11 -6.86 -10.79
N GLU A 96 -9.13 -7.12 -9.49
CA GLU A 96 -10.30 -7.69 -8.81
C GLU A 96 -11.49 -6.72 -8.84
N HIS A 97 -11.22 -5.43 -8.68
CA HIS A 97 -12.27 -4.41 -8.76
C HIS A 97 -12.84 -4.29 -10.18
N LEU A 98 -11.99 -4.30 -11.19
CA LEU A 98 -12.44 -4.28 -12.59
C LEU A 98 -13.23 -5.55 -12.95
N ASP A 99 -12.81 -6.73 -12.50
CA ASP A 99 -13.53 -7.99 -12.69
C ASP A 99 -14.93 -7.93 -12.04
N TYR A 100 -15.01 -7.39 -10.83
CA TYR A 100 -16.29 -7.14 -10.16
C TYR A 100 -17.20 -6.22 -10.99
N CYS A 101 -16.69 -5.08 -11.46
CA CYS A 101 -17.47 -4.14 -12.26
C CYS A 101 -17.93 -4.75 -13.60
N ILE A 102 -17.04 -5.50 -14.27
CA ILE A 102 -17.38 -6.21 -15.51
C ILE A 102 -18.58 -7.14 -15.31
N LYS A 103 -18.54 -7.94 -14.23
CA LYS A 103 -19.61 -8.91 -13.91
C LYS A 103 -20.89 -8.21 -13.49
N LYS A 104 -20.79 -7.22 -12.61
CA LYS A 104 -21.97 -6.53 -12.03
C LYS A 104 -22.72 -5.72 -13.09
N TYR A 105 -22.01 -5.00 -13.93
CA TYR A 105 -22.60 -4.07 -14.91
C TYR A 105 -22.72 -4.65 -16.32
N GLY A 106 -22.36 -5.92 -16.51
CA GLY A 106 -22.47 -6.60 -17.81
C GLY A 106 -21.61 -5.98 -18.92
N ILE A 107 -20.42 -5.48 -18.54
CA ILE A 107 -19.51 -4.80 -19.47
C ILE A 107 -19.01 -5.80 -20.53
N LYS A 108 -19.16 -5.46 -21.81
CA LYS A 108 -18.68 -6.27 -22.93
C LYS A 108 -17.19 -6.02 -23.21
N SER A 109 -16.36 -6.31 -22.24
CA SER A 109 -14.90 -6.18 -22.37
C SER A 109 -14.26 -7.33 -21.58
N ASP A 110 -13.13 -7.82 -22.06
CA ASP A 110 -12.32 -8.73 -21.25
C ASP A 110 -11.51 -7.95 -20.20
N LEU A 111 -11.02 -8.67 -19.20
CA LEU A 111 -10.29 -8.09 -18.07
C LEU A 111 -8.96 -7.45 -18.50
N LEU A 112 -8.29 -7.98 -19.53
CA LEU A 112 -7.04 -7.42 -20.05
C LEU A 112 -7.29 -6.05 -20.68
N GLN A 113 -8.34 -5.92 -21.49
CA GLN A 113 -8.72 -4.66 -22.10
C GLN A 113 -9.17 -3.64 -21.05
N ALA A 114 -9.97 -4.06 -20.06
CA ALA A 114 -10.40 -3.20 -18.98
C ALA A 114 -9.20 -2.68 -18.18
N ASN A 115 -8.26 -3.54 -17.85
CA ASN A 115 -7.04 -3.16 -17.12
C ASN A 115 -6.15 -2.23 -17.98
N ALA A 116 -6.03 -2.46 -19.28
CA ALA A 116 -5.30 -1.56 -20.18
C ALA A 116 -5.94 -0.16 -20.21
N THR A 117 -7.28 -0.10 -20.32
CA THR A 117 -8.05 1.15 -20.29
C THR A 117 -7.88 1.90 -18.96
N TYR A 118 -7.90 1.18 -17.84
CA TYR A 118 -7.63 1.76 -16.53
C TYR A 118 -6.25 2.41 -16.45
N HIS A 119 -5.20 1.70 -16.90
CA HIS A 119 -3.84 2.25 -16.87
C HIS A 119 -3.71 3.48 -17.77
N GLU A 120 -4.32 3.48 -18.97
CA GLU A 120 -4.33 4.64 -19.88
C GLU A 120 -4.95 5.89 -19.19
N ILE A 121 -6.10 5.71 -18.54
CA ILE A 121 -6.78 6.80 -17.81
C ILE A 121 -5.94 7.25 -16.63
N ALA A 122 -5.42 6.33 -15.83
CA ALA A 122 -4.60 6.64 -14.66
C ALA A 122 -3.34 7.44 -15.06
N GLU A 123 -2.61 6.98 -16.09
CA GLU A 123 -1.42 7.68 -16.59
C GLU A 123 -1.75 9.09 -17.09
N TYR A 124 -2.86 9.26 -17.81
CA TYR A 124 -3.29 10.56 -18.28
C TYR A 124 -3.58 11.52 -17.10
N GLU A 125 -4.41 11.09 -16.13
CA GLU A 125 -4.80 11.94 -14.99
C GLU A 125 -3.61 12.28 -14.09
N LEU A 126 -2.72 11.34 -13.85
CA LEU A 126 -1.51 11.59 -13.09
C LEU A 126 -0.56 12.56 -13.80
N ASN A 127 -0.42 12.46 -15.12
CA ASN A 127 0.36 13.42 -15.90
C ASN A 127 -0.24 14.83 -15.81
N GLU A 128 -1.56 14.98 -15.87
CA GLU A 128 -2.21 16.28 -15.68
C GLU A 128 -1.92 16.87 -14.29
N ILE A 129 -2.00 16.06 -13.24
CA ILE A 129 -1.66 16.46 -11.87
C ILE A 129 -0.18 16.88 -11.77
N MET A 130 0.73 16.13 -12.36
CA MET A 130 2.17 16.45 -12.34
C MET A 130 2.48 17.77 -13.05
N GLN A 131 1.72 18.11 -14.09
CA GLN A 131 1.84 19.37 -14.83
C GLN A 131 1.09 20.54 -14.18
N GLY A 132 0.52 20.36 -12.98
CA GLY A 132 -0.26 21.37 -12.28
C GLY A 132 -1.66 21.59 -12.84
N ARG A 133 -2.19 20.63 -13.57
CA ARG A 133 -3.56 20.60 -14.11
C ARG A 133 -4.35 19.45 -13.50
N GLY A 134 -5.59 19.29 -13.89
CA GLY A 134 -6.43 18.19 -13.39
C GLY A 134 -6.84 18.34 -11.91
N ASN A 135 -7.03 17.21 -11.23
CA ASN A 135 -7.44 17.20 -9.82
C ASN A 135 -6.23 17.40 -8.88
N MET A 136 -5.87 18.65 -8.61
CA MET A 136 -4.73 18.98 -7.75
C MET A 136 -4.96 18.62 -6.27
N SER A 137 -6.19 18.34 -5.85
CA SER A 137 -6.55 17.92 -4.50
C SER A 137 -6.68 16.39 -4.36
N ALA A 138 -6.34 15.63 -5.39
CA ALA A 138 -6.51 14.17 -5.43
C ALA A 138 -5.77 13.44 -4.29
N PHE A 139 -4.62 13.95 -3.91
CA PHE A 139 -3.74 13.30 -2.95
C PHE A 139 -3.54 14.20 -1.73
N GLN A 140 -4.26 13.87 -0.66
CA GLN A 140 -4.17 14.61 0.59
C GLN A 140 -3.21 13.93 1.55
N PRO A 141 -2.31 14.67 2.22
CA PRO A 141 -1.49 14.11 3.27
C PRO A 141 -2.37 13.63 4.43
N ARG A 142 -1.96 12.56 5.11
CA ARG A 142 -2.52 12.27 6.44
C ARG A 142 -2.21 13.45 7.38
N GLU A 143 -3.15 13.78 8.24
CA GLU A 143 -3.01 14.86 9.21
C GLU A 143 -1.75 14.69 10.08
N GLY A 144 -1.02 15.78 10.27
CA GLY A 144 0.24 15.78 11.02
C GLY A 144 1.46 15.20 10.29
N LEU A 145 1.34 14.78 9.02
CA LEU A 145 2.43 14.15 8.28
C LEU A 145 3.69 14.99 8.25
N LYS A 146 3.57 16.29 7.94
CA LYS A 146 4.74 17.19 7.81
C LYS A 146 5.54 17.25 9.11
N ASP A 147 4.88 17.53 10.20
CA ASP A 147 5.51 17.68 11.51
C ASP A 147 6.12 16.35 11.97
N PHE A 148 5.43 15.24 11.73
CA PHE A 148 5.93 13.91 11.99
C PHE A 148 7.23 13.62 11.25
N LEU A 149 7.28 13.85 9.95
CA LEU A 149 8.45 13.59 9.12
C LEU A 149 9.66 14.44 9.55
N TYR A 150 9.43 15.72 9.86
CA TYR A 150 10.52 16.57 10.38
C TYR A 150 10.98 16.15 11.77
N GLU A 151 10.06 15.73 12.64
CA GLU A 151 10.43 15.23 13.98
C GLU A 151 11.26 13.95 13.89
N LEU A 152 10.94 13.01 12.98
CA LEU A 152 11.78 11.84 12.75
C LEU A 152 13.20 12.24 12.32
N LYS A 153 13.33 13.19 11.39
CA LYS A 153 14.65 13.71 10.96
C LYS A 153 15.40 14.38 12.12
N ASN A 154 14.71 15.16 12.96
CA ASN A 154 15.31 15.80 14.14
C ASN A 154 15.84 14.77 15.14
N ARG A 155 15.17 13.62 15.29
CA ARG A 155 15.64 12.50 16.12
C ARG A 155 16.72 11.67 15.44
N GLY A 156 17.13 11.98 14.21
CA GLY A 156 18.10 11.21 13.43
C GLY A 156 17.59 9.85 12.96
N ILE A 157 16.28 9.68 12.90
CA ILE A 157 15.63 8.45 12.43
C ILE A 157 15.60 8.47 10.89
N LYS A 158 16.10 7.40 10.27
CA LYS A 158 15.99 7.21 8.83
C LYS A 158 14.56 6.81 8.45
N ILE A 159 14.08 7.38 7.34
CA ILE A 159 12.71 7.22 6.89
C ILE A 159 12.69 6.55 5.51
N GLY A 160 12.03 5.40 5.42
CA GLY A 160 11.75 4.73 4.16
C GLY A 160 10.28 4.81 3.81
N LEU A 161 9.97 4.97 2.53
CA LEU A 161 8.63 4.93 1.99
C LEU A 161 8.45 3.67 1.15
N VAL A 162 7.32 2.99 1.27
CA VAL A 162 7.06 1.74 0.56
C VAL A 162 5.62 1.66 0.09
N THR A 163 5.40 1.15 -1.12
CA THR A 163 4.06 0.84 -1.63
C THR A 163 4.08 -0.37 -2.56
N SER A 164 2.95 -1.05 -2.66
CA SER A 164 2.69 -2.02 -3.74
C SER A 164 2.33 -1.35 -5.07
N GLY A 165 2.06 -0.05 -5.05
CA GLY A 165 1.78 0.73 -6.25
C GLY A 165 2.98 0.81 -7.20
N LEU A 166 2.70 0.78 -8.50
CA LEU A 166 3.74 0.93 -9.52
C LEU A 166 4.32 2.35 -9.53
N ASP A 167 5.56 2.52 -10.01
CA ASP A 167 6.28 3.79 -10.08
C ASP A 167 5.43 4.93 -10.61
N TYR A 168 4.75 4.71 -11.74
CA TYR A 168 3.98 5.75 -12.43
C TYR A 168 2.77 6.23 -11.60
N LYS A 169 2.33 5.45 -10.60
CA LYS A 169 1.27 5.80 -9.64
C LYS A 169 1.86 6.48 -8.41
N ALA A 170 2.77 5.79 -7.76
CA ALA A 170 3.32 6.17 -6.45
C ALA A 170 4.11 7.50 -6.48
N ILE A 171 4.93 7.72 -7.53
CA ILE A 171 5.74 8.94 -7.61
C ILE A 171 4.87 10.20 -7.74
N PRO A 172 3.86 10.27 -8.64
CA PRO A 172 2.95 11.41 -8.68
C PRO A 172 2.18 11.65 -7.37
N GLU A 173 1.77 10.60 -6.66
CA GLU A 173 1.08 10.73 -5.38
C GLU A 173 1.95 11.45 -4.35
N ILE A 174 3.15 10.93 -4.10
CA ILE A 174 4.02 11.50 -3.07
C ILE A 174 4.55 12.89 -3.47
N MET A 175 4.79 13.13 -4.78
CA MET A 175 5.16 14.45 -5.29
C MET A 175 4.05 15.48 -5.04
N SER A 176 2.79 15.09 -5.25
CA SER A 176 1.62 15.94 -5.00
C SER A 176 1.48 16.29 -3.52
N VAL A 177 1.63 15.30 -2.64
CA VAL A 177 1.59 15.52 -1.19
C VAL A 177 2.69 16.48 -0.73
N PHE A 178 3.92 16.29 -1.18
CA PHE A 178 5.03 17.17 -0.82
C PHE A 178 4.84 18.60 -1.35
N ARG A 179 4.28 18.74 -2.56
CA ARG A 179 3.87 20.04 -3.11
C ARG A 179 2.84 20.72 -2.21
N ASN A 180 1.78 20.01 -1.82
CA ASN A 180 0.71 20.52 -0.97
C ASN A 180 1.23 20.95 0.42
N LEU A 181 2.25 20.26 0.93
CA LEU A 181 2.89 20.55 2.21
C LEU A 181 4.03 21.58 2.12
N ASN A 182 4.43 22.02 0.92
CA ASN A 182 5.59 22.86 0.68
C ASN A 182 6.89 22.27 1.28
N MET A 183 7.15 20.98 1.00
CA MET A 183 8.29 20.24 1.56
C MET A 183 9.44 19.99 0.59
N GLY A 184 9.35 20.48 -0.65
CA GLY A 184 10.38 20.25 -1.68
C GLY A 184 10.20 18.90 -2.38
N ASN A 185 11.31 18.22 -2.71
CA ASN A 185 11.29 16.97 -3.46
C ASN A 185 11.32 15.77 -2.52
N PRO A 186 10.32 14.87 -2.56
CA PRO A 186 10.31 13.66 -1.72
C PRO A 186 11.48 12.72 -1.99
N LEU A 187 12.02 12.68 -3.22
CA LEU A 187 13.15 11.83 -3.58
C LEU A 187 14.45 12.23 -2.88
N ASP A 188 14.55 13.49 -2.46
CA ASP A 188 15.69 14.00 -1.68
C ASP A 188 15.43 13.93 -0.16
N PHE A 189 14.16 13.77 0.23
CA PHE A 189 13.76 13.79 1.64
C PHE A 189 13.81 12.40 2.29
N TYR A 190 13.25 11.38 1.62
CA TYR A 190 13.27 10.01 2.12
C TYR A 190 14.66 9.39 1.96
N ASP A 191 15.07 8.56 2.92
CA ASP A 191 16.35 7.86 2.85
C ASP A 191 16.30 6.66 1.86
N ALA A 192 15.10 6.12 1.60
CA ALA A 192 14.83 5.15 0.54
C ALA A 192 13.34 5.17 0.17
N ILE A 193 13.02 4.91 -1.09
CA ILE A 193 11.66 4.72 -1.58
C ILE A 193 11.61 3.42 -2.40
N ILE A 194 10.70 2.53 -2.05
CA ILE A 194 10.44 1.28 -2.78
C ILE A 194 8.99 1.27 -3.25
N THR A 195 8.81 1.08 -4.52
CA THR A 195 7.51 0.91 -5.17
C THR A 195 7.32 -0.54 -5.61
N GLY A 196 6.15 -0.88 -6.13
CA GLY A 196 5.91 -2.15 -6.82
C GLY A 196 6.71 -2.32 -8.12
N GLY A 197 7.46 -1.29 -8.53
CA GLY A 197 8.30 -1.31 -9.71
C GLY A 197 7.59 -0.83 -10.98
N LYS A 198 8.12 -1.24 -12.13
CA LYS A 198 7.60 -0.83 -13.43
C LYS A 198 6.53 -1.80 -13.92
N ARG A 199 5.58 -1.29 -14.69
CA ARG A 199 4.57 -2.12 -15.36
C ARG A 199 5.25 -3.16 -16.28
N LYS A 200 4.82 -4.42 -16.17
CA LYS A 200 5.30 -5.53 -17.02
C LYS A 200 5.04 -5.25 -18.50
N GLN A 201 6.03 -5.57 -19.33
CA GLN A 201 5.95 -5.42 -20.77
C GLN A 201 6.23 -6.75 -21.45
N LYS A 202 5.52 -7.02 -22.55
CA LYS A 202 5.76 -8.23 -23.38
C LYS A 202 7.18 -8.19 -23.98
N GLY A 203 7.87 -9.32 -23.92
CA GLY A 203 9.22 -9.44 -24.45
C GLY A 203 10.32 -8.90 -23.53
N GLN A 204 9.98 -8.43 -22.34
CA GLN A 204 10.95 -8.04 -21.34
C GLN A 204 11.71 -9.27 -20.83
N TYR A 205 13.02 -9.13 -20.66
CA TYR A 205 13.89 -10.15 -20.07
C TYR A 205 14.78 -9.51 -18.99
N GLY A 206 15.41 -10.35 -18.14
CA GLY A 206 16.05 -9.90 -16.92
C GLY A 206 15.03 -9.87 -15.78
N THR A 207 14.90 -8.78 -15.02
CA THR A 207 13.80 -8.65 -14.09
C THR A 207 12.51 -8.33 -14.83
N ILE A 208 11.39 -8.88 -14.36
CA ILE A 208 10.07 -8.61 -14.94
C ILE A 208 9.50 -7.23 -14.56
N GLY A 209 10.20 -6.46 -13.73
CA GLY A 209 9.89 -5.08 -13.40
C GLY A 209 8.95 -4.86 -12.23
N GLU A 210 8.12 -5.84 -11.88
CA GLU A 210 7.17 -5.72 -10.76
C GLU A 210 7.54 -6.65 -9.61
N LEU A 211 7.58 -6.12 -8.39
CA LEU A 211 7.66 -6.93 -7.18
C LEU A 211 6.29 -7.53 -6.87
N ALA A 212 6.28 -8.69 -6.22
CA ALA A 212 5.06 -9.22 -5.66
C ALA A 212 4.52 -8.26 -4.61
N ALA A 213 3.26 -7.86 -4.78
CA ALA A 213 2.58 -6.92 -3.91
C ALA A 213 2.43 -7.46 -2.47
N LYS A 214 2.16 -6.58 -1.51
CA LYS A 214 1.66 -6.98 -0.20
C LYS A 214 0.43 -7.89 -0.38
N PRO A 215 0.33 -8.98 0.34
CA PRO A 215 0.96 -9.32 1.63
C PRO A 215 2.32 -10.03 1.54
N HIS A 216 2.91 -10.23 0.35
CA HIS A 216 4.27 -10.74 0.28
C HIS A 216 5.28 -9.78 0.94
N PRO A 217 6.36 -10.28 1.56
CA PRO A 217 7.30 -9.46 2.35
C PRO A 217 8.24 -8.59 1.51
N TRP A 218 8.27 -8.77 0.19
CA TRP A 218 9.35 -8.32 -0.69
C TRP A 218 9.59 -6.82 -0.67
N VAL A 219 8.52 -6.00 -0.72
CA VAL A 219 8.68 -4.52 -0.71
C VAL A 219 9.32 -4.03 0.60
N TYR A 220 9.00 -4.64 1.75
CA TYR A 220 9.64 -4.30 3.03
C TYR A 220 11.06 -4.86 3.14
N ALA A 221 11.33 -6.02 2.58
CA ALA A 221 12.67 -6.58 2.53
C ALA A 221 13.62 -5.72 1.68
N GLU A 222 13.17 -5.29 0.50
CA GLU A 222 13.90 -4.37 -0.38
C GLU A 222 14.13 -3.01 0.29
N LEU A 223 13.10 -2.45 0.94
CA LEU A 223 13.25 -1.20 1.67
C LEU A 223 14.28 -1.31 2.80
N ALA A 224 14.26 -2.42 3.54
CA ALA A 224 15.24 -2.68 4.58
C ALA A 224 16.67 -2.74 4.04
N ALA A 225 16.87 -3.40 2.89
CA ALA A 225 18.16 -3.45 2.20
C ALA A 225 18.58 -2.04 1.75
N GLY A 226 17.69 -1.26 1.16
CA GLY A 226 17.94 0.11 0.72
C GLY A 226 18.33 1.06 1.85
N LEU A 227 17.76 0.88 3.04
CA LEU A 227 18.08 1.65 4.26
C LEU A 227 19.34 1.14 4.98
N GLY A 228 19.87 -0.03 4.61
CA GLY A 228 20.99 -0.66 5.29
C GLY A 228 20.65 -1.18 6.69
N ILE A 229 19.43 -1.70 6.90
CA ILE A 229 18.98 -2.21 8.20
C ILE A 229 19.60 -3.57 8.46
N ALA A 230 20.62 -3.60 9.33
CA ALA A 230 21.26 -4.83 9.78
C ALA A 230 20.51 -5.49 10.96
N ASP A 231 19.91 -4.68 11.83
CA ASP A 231 19.13 -5.12 12.98
C ASP A 231 17.69 -4.63 12.89
N LYS A 232 16.79 -5.55 12.57
CA LYS A 232 15.35 -5.25 12.41
C LYS A 232 14.67 -4.82 13.70
N SER A 233 15.24 -5.12 14.86
CA SER A 233 14.69 -4.67 16.15
C SER A 233 14.77 -3.15 16.33
N GLN A 234 15.58 -2.45 15.55
CA GLN A 234 15.72 -0.99 15.57
C GLN A 234 14.80 -0.29 14.54
N ALA A 235 13.93 -1.04 13.88
CA ALA A 235 13.04 -0.56 12.85
C ALA A 235 11.59 -0.91 13.13
N ILE A 236 10.69 -0.02 12.75
CA ILE A 236 9.25 -0.24 12.86
C ILE A 236 8.54 0.14 11.57
N VAL A 237 7.48 -0.59 11.25
CA VAL A 237 6.63 -0.35 10.09
C VAL A 237 5.39 0.42 10.53
N LEU A 238 4.94 1.39 9.72
CA LEU A 238 3.65 2.07 9.87
C LEU A 238 2.73 1.66 8.72
N GLU A 239 1.53 1.20 9.05
CA GLU A 239 0.57 0.64 8.12
C GLU A 239 -0.88 0.90 8.54
N ASP A 240 -1.79 0.89 7.57
CA ASP A 240 -3.23 0.94 7.81
C ASP A 240 -3.95 -0.32 7.30
N SER A 241 -3.27 -1.13 6.49
CA SER A 241 -3.86 -2.31 5.84
C SER A 241 -3.40 -3.64 6.45
N SER A 242 -4.30 -4.63 6.43
CA SER A 242 -4.00 -6.00 6.85
C SER A 242 -2.97 -6.68 5.94
N ALA A 243 -3.00 -6.39 4.65
CA ALA A 243 -2.02 -6.89 3.70
C ALA A 243 -0.62 -6.35 4.01
N GLY A 244 -0.52 -5.06 4.32
CA GLY A 244 0.73 -4.45 4.71
C GLY A 244 1.22 -4.87 6.09
N LEU A 245 0.32 -5.05 7.06
CA LEU A 245 0.65 -5.64 8.35
C LEU A 245 1.32 -7.01 8.17
N ILE A 246 0.71 -7.89 7.36
CA ILE A 246 1.27 -9.22 7.10
C ILE A 246 2.63 -9.09 6.41
N ALA A 247 2.74 -8.28 5.38
CA ALA A 247 4.00 -8.06 4.66
C ALA A 247 5.13 -7.58 5.58
N GLY A 248 4.86 -6.60 6.45
CA GLY A 248 5.81 -6.09 7.43
C GLY A 248 6.23 -7.16 8.45
N ARG A 249 5.25 -7.93 8.95
CA ARG A 249 5.50 -9.05 9.89
C ARG A 249 6.31 -10.17 9.25
N LEU A 250 5.97 -10.58 8.02
CA LEU A 250 6.72 -11.58 7.26
C LEU A 250 8.14 -11.12 6.93
N ALA A 251 8.35 -9.83 6.72
CA ALA A 251 9.67 -9.24 6.58
C ALA A 251 10.46 -9.17 7.91
N GLY A 252 9.83 -9.53 9.04
CA GLY A 252 10.44 -9.61 10.36
C GLY A 252 10.38 -8.33 11.20
N PHE A 253 9.49 -7.40 10.87
CA PHE A 253 9.31 -6.15 11.61
C PHE A 253 8.10 -6.17 12.53
N HIS A 254 8.13 -5.37 13.59
CA HIS A 254 6.92 -4.91 14.26
C HIS A 254 6.19 -3.87 13.42
N VAL A 255 4.87 -3.85 13.55
CA VAL A 255 4.00 -2.94 12.80
C VAL A 255 3.15 -2.14 13.77
N ILE A 256 3.15 -0.83 13.65
CA ILE A 256 2.14 0.06 14.24
C ILE A 256 1.04 0.24 13.20
N GLY A 257 -0.20 -0.08 13.57
CA GLY A 257 -1.37 0.02 12.72
C GLY A 257 -2.18 1.30 12.97
N PHE A 258 -2.72 1.92 11.90
CA PHE A 258 -3.69 3.00 12.04
C PHE A 258 -5.11 2.46 12.13
N ASN A 259 -5.92 3.00 13.07
CA ASN A 259 -7.28 2.54 13.36
C ASN A 259 -8.29 2.81 12.25
N ASP A 260 -8.04 3.78 11.38
CA ASP A 260 -8.92 4.17 10.27
C ASP A 260 -8.73 3.33 9.00
N GLY A 261 -7.78 2.38 9.02
CA GLY A 261 -7.59 1.38 7.97
C GLY A 261 -8.39 0.09 8.19
N ASN A 262 -8.01 -0.98 7.49
CA ASN A 262 -8.75 -2.23 7.52
C ASN A 262 -8.19 -3.31 8.49
N ILE A 263 -7.14 -3.02 9.25
CA ILE A 263 -6.50 -3.99 10.18
C ILE A 263 -7.50 -4.50 11.22
N LEU A 264 -8.29 -3.61 11.83
CA LEU A 264 -9.30 -3.99 12.83
C LEU A 264 -10.38 -4.90 12.23
N ALA A 265 -10.90 -4.53 11.06
CA ALA A 265 -11.94 -5.30 10.38
C ALA A 265 -11.49 -6.70 9.96
N SER A 266 -10.19 -6.87 9.70
CA SER A 266 -9.59 -8.18 9.36
C SER A 266 -9.38 -9.10 10.56
N GLY A 267 -9.51 -8.58 11.79
CA GLY A 267 -9.26 -9.29 13.05
C GLY A 267 -7.78 -9.39 13.42
N MET A 268 -6.87 -8.71 12.70
CA MET A 268 -5.42 -8.85 12.88
C MET A 268 -4.78 -7.84 13.83
N SER A 269 -5.56 -7.05 14.55
CA SER A 269 -5.02 -6.05 15.49
C SER A 269 -4.09 -6.65 16.56
N GLU A 270 -4.30 -7.91 16.96
CA GLU A 270 -3.42 -8.62 17.89
C GLU A 270 -2.00 -8.88 17.34
N GLN A 271 -1.82 -8.79 16.02
CA GLN A 271 -0.53 -8.96 15.36
C GLN A 271 0.24 -7.64 15.21
N THR A 272 -0.37 -6.51 15.57
CA THR A 272 0.30 -5.21 15.62
C THR A 272 1.09 -5.06 16.92
N PHE A 273 2.11 -4.21 16.90
CA PHE A 273 2.80 -3.74 18.10
C PHE A 273 1.93 -2.76 18.88
N ALA A 274 1.26 -1.87 18.15
CA ALA A 274 0.28 -0.93 18.67
C ALA A 274 -0.71 -0.54 17.58
N MET A 275 -1.91 -0.12 17.97
CA MET A 275 -2.89 0.55 17.13
C MET A 275 -2.99 2.01 17.56
N VAL A 276 -2.94 2.94 16.58
CA VAL A 276 -2.90 4.38 16.82
C VAL A 276 -3.91 5.13 15.96
N ASN A 277 -4.23 6.37 16.36
CA ASN A 277 -5.12 7.27 15.59
C ASN A 277 -4.35 8.38 14.88
N SER A 278 -3.12 8.68 15.31
CA SER A 278 -2.36 9.82 14.81
C SER A 278 -0.86 9.58 14.80
N PHE A 279 -0.13 10.38 14.04
CA PHE A 279 1.33 10.41 14.08
C PHE A 279 1.88 10.89 15.43
N GLU A 280 1.13 11.70 16.17
CA GLU A 280 1.55 12.10 17.54
C GLU A 280 1.62 10.89 18.47
N GLU A 281 0.67 9.95 18.37
CA GLU A 281 0.71 8.71 19.14
C GLU A 281 1.90 7.83 18.72
N VAL A 282 2.23 7.77 17.44
CA VAL A 282 3.44 7.09 16.96
C VAL A 282 4.70 7.68 17.60
N LEU A 283 4.85 9.01 17.62
CA LEU A 283 6.02 9.69 18.20
C LEU A 283 6.23 9.39 19.69
N LYS A 284 5.17 9.04 20.42
CA LYS A 284 5.24 8.62 21.85
C LYS A 284 5.75 7.20 22.01
N ILE A 285 5.63 6.37 20.96
CA ILE A 285 6.09 4.97 20.95
C ILE A 285 7.56 4.88 20.54
N LEU A 286 8.01 5.76 19.62
CA LEU A 286 9.39 5.81 19.09
C LEU A 286 10.35 6.49 20.07
#